data_7d8e39d3a329dccb7b8bf61993eb4bd8
#
_entry.id   7d8e39d3a329dccb7b8bf61993eb4bd8
#
_cell.length_a   1.000
_cell.length_b   1.000
_cell.length_c   1.000
_cell.angle_alpha   90.00
_cell.angle_beta   90.00
_cell.angle_gamma   90.00
#
_symmetry.space_group_name_H-M   'P 1'
#
loop_
_entity.id
_entity.type
_entity.pdbx_description
1 polymer ?
#
loop_
_entity_poly.entity_id
_entity_poly.type
_entity_poly.pdbx_seq_one_letter_code
_entity_poly.pdbx_strand_id
1 'polypeptide(L)'
;MATILDIAEKLGVSKGTVSKALNGAPDISETLRKTVLETAVEMGYTRQRRQKNTAKKMCILVENLDYEEPHQFGYDIVLGFRQMAEPAGYEVEIIDVTEKLQKTFSYDVFMLKNGYVGAFVLGFSLNDPWMEDFKTSHTPTVLYDNYIPANPYIASIGIDNNEGMALAVSHLKKLGHRKIGYLSSALGAYIMQVRHKAFFHALKQNGLKADPDYAGASYYVTQCIEKHLPRLLNMGMTAIICSHDQIANAAMVQCQQLGYRVPGDISIIGFDDLPLCAYTSPPLTTIRQDRIELGKCGFYAIDSIMNKVSIGTIYLHAQLIERNSTGPAPHSPAEDESSGFLK
;
A
#
# COMPACT_ATOMS: atom_id res chain seq x y z
N MET A 1 -1.64 -31.52 11.93
CA MET A 1 -0.46 -30.67 12.01
C MET A 1 0.74 -31.57 12.15
N ALA A 2 1.69 -31.51 11.22
CA ALA A 2 2.87 -32.39 11.24
C ALA A 2 3.78 -32.11 12.45
N THR A 3 4.47 -33.12 12.92
CA THR A 3 5.43 -33.03 14.01
C THR A 3 6.88 -33.21 13.49
N ILE A 4 7.86 -32.91 14.32
CA ILE A 4 9.28 -33.17 13.99
C ILE A 4 9.50 -34.68 13.72
N LEU A 5 8.72 -35.55 14.34
CA LEU A 5 8.83 -36.99 14.15
C LEU A 5 8.33 -37.38 12.75
N ASP A 6 7.20 -36.85 12.31
CA ASP A 6 6.64 -37.12 10.98
C ASP A 6 7.60 -36.68 9.86
N ILE A 7 8.25 -35.50 10.05
CA ILE A 7 9.28 -35.03 9.13
C ILE A 7 10.49 -35.95 9.10
N ALA A 8 10.94 -36.42 10.28
CA ALA A 8 12.06 -37.33 10.41
C ALA A 8 11.79 -38.67 9.70
N GLU A 9 10.59 -39.23 9.87
CA GLU A 9 10.14 -40.46 9.19
C GLU A 9 10.09 -40.27 7.67
N LYS A 10 9.50 -39.16 7.18
CA LYS A 10 9.41 -38.87 5.75
C LYS A 10 10.78 -38.75 5.08
N LEU A 11 11.78 -38.19 5.78
CA LEU A 11 13.13 -37.98 5.26
C LEU A 11 14.12 -39.11 5.58
N GLY A 12 13.75 -40.10 6.39
CA GLY A 12 14.65 -41.19 6.80
C GLY A 12 15.81 -40.70 7.68
N VAL A 13 15.63 -39.64 8.46
CA VAL A 13 16.66 -39.08 9.35
C VAL A 13 16.21 -39.11 10.82
N SER A 14 17.14 -38.86 11.76
CA SER A 14 16.77 -38.81 13.17
C SER A 14 15.94 -37.54 13.52
N LYS A 15 15.07 -37.65 14.55
CA LYS A 15 14.39 -36.50 15.15
C LYS A 15 15.35 -35.38 15.55
N GLY A 16 16.54 -35.77 16.07
CA GLY A 16 17.60 -34.83 16.44
C GLY A 16 18.14 -34.06 15.24
N THR A 17 18.30 -34.74 14.09
CA THR A 17 18.76 -34.12 12.84
C THR A 17 17.76 -33.07 12.34
N VAL A 18 16.45 -33.41 12.33
CA VAL A 18 15.39 -32.46 11.96
C VAL A 18 15.37 -31.24 12.89
N SER A 19 15.43 -31.50 14.21
CA SER A 19 15.47 -30.42 15.21
C SER A 19 16.66 -29.49 15.01
N LYS A 20 17.86 -30.04 14.78
CA LYS A 20 19.09 -29.28 14.49
C LYS A 20 18.95 -28.47 13.21
N ALA A 21 18.44 -29.06 12.13
CA ALA A 21 18.22 -28.38 10.85
C ALA A 21 17.26 -27.18 11.00
N LEU A 22 16.11 -27.40 11.66
CA LEU A 22 15.13 -26.35 11.93
C LEU A 22 15.69 -25.22 12.84
N ASN A 23 16.62 -25.52 13.74
CA ASN A 23 17.22 -24.56 14.66
C ASN A 23 18.52 -23.89 14.11
N GLY A 24 18.92 -24.19 12.88
CA GLY A 24 20.08 -23.56 12.25
C GLY A 24 21.43 -24.05 12.80
N ALA A 25 21.49 -25.27 13.38
CA ALA A 25 22.71 -25.79 13.94
C ALA A 25 23.84 -25.91 12.90
N PRO A 26 25.08 -25.50 13.22
CA PRO A 26 26.16 -25.40 12.21
C PRO A 26 26.65 -26.77 11.71
N ASP A 27 26.33 -27.83 12.39
CA ASP A 27 26.71 -29.22 12.05
C ASP A 27 25.75 -29.88 11.04
N ILE A 28 24.78 -29.15 10.49
CA ILE A 28 23.87 -29.60 9.44
C ILE A 28 24.23 -28.92 8.10
N SER A 29 24.43 -29.75 7.06
CA SER A 29 24.68 -29.19 5.72
C SER A 29 23.54 -28.32 5.21
N GLU A 30 23.85 -27.28 4.45
CA GLU A 30 22.82 -26.38 3.87
C GLU A 30 21.82 -27.13 2.99
N THR A 31 22.27 -28.14 2.24
CA THR A 31 21.40 -28.99 1.41
C THR A 31 20.37 -29.73 2.27
N LEU A 32 20.83 -30.42 3.34
CA LEU A 32 19.92 -31.14 4.24
C LEU A 32 18.99 -30.19 4.98
N ARG A 33 19.51 -29.01 5.40
CA ARG A 33 18.69 -27.98 6.03
C ARG A 33 17.57 -27.51 5.12
N LYS A 34 17.88 -27.21 3.86
CA LYS A 34 16.91 -26.81 2.85
C LYS A 34 15.84 -27.89 2.67
N THR A 35 16.23 -29.15 2.47
CA THR A 35 15.29 -30.28 2.32
C THR A 35 14.37 -30.42 3.54
N VAL A 36 14.91 -30.28 4.76
CA VAL A 36 14.11 -30.36 5.99
C VAL A 36 13.10 -29.20 6.07
N LEU A 37 13.51 -28.00 5.73
CA LEU A 37 12.62 -26.81 5.75
C LEU A 37 11.49 -26.95 4.70
N GLU A 38 11.83 -27.35 3.48
CA GLU A 38 10.84 -27.56 2.41
C GLU A 38 9.83 -28.66 2.79
N THR A 39 10.33 -29.81 3.28
CA THR A 39 9.47 -30.89 3.74
C THR A 39 8.58 -30.47 4.92
N ALA A 40 9.11 -29.67 5.84
CA ALA A 40 8.35 -29.14 6.97
C ALA A 40 7.19 -28.26 6.49
N VAL A 41 7.44 -27.37 5.53
CA VAL A 41 6.40 -26.51 4.92
C VAL A 41 5.36 -27.35 4.18
N GLU A 42 5.79 -28.30 3.32
CA GLU A 42 4.87 -29.22 2.59
C GLU A 42 3.94 -29.99 3.52
N MET A 43 4.44 -30.40 4.69
CA MET A 43 3.67 -31.14 5.69
C MET A 43 2.83 -30.25 6.60
N GLY A 44 2.83 -28.93 6.40
CA GLY A 44 2.11 -27.97 7.24
C GLY A 44 2.65 -27.90 8.67
N TYR A 45 3.98 -28.08 8.85
CA TYR A 45 4.62 -27.93 10.13
C TYR A 45 4.70 -26.45 10.50
N THR A 46 4.10 -26.09 11.63
CA THR A 46 4.26 -24.74 12.22
C THR A 46 5.07 -24.83 13.49
N ARG A 47 6.02 -23.91 13.64
CA ARG A 47 6.92 -23.89 14.79
C ARG A 47 6.17 -23.44 16.04
N GLN A 48 5.42 -24.34 16.69
CA GLN A 48 4.89 -24.08 18.04
C GLN A 48 6.05 -24.12 19.04
N ARG A 49 6.67 -22.98 19.27
CA ARG A 49 7.70 -22.86 20.30
C ARG A 49 7.07 -22.89 21.69
N ARG A 50 7.14 -24.03 22.35
CA ARG A 50 7.13 -24.17 23.81
C ARG A 50 8.49 -23.71 24.40
N GLN A 51 9.08 -22.61 23.94
CA GLN A 51 10.22 -22.05 24.65
C GLN A 51 9.69 -20.97 25.60
N LYS A 52 9.76 -21.26 26.90
CA LYS A 52 9.25 -20.46 28.02
C LYS A 52 9.91 -19.09 28.18
N ASN A 53 10.97 -18.73 27.42
CA ASN A 53 11.76 -17.53 27.69
C ASN A 53 12.36 -16.79 26.48
N THR A 54 11.93 -17.03 25.24
CA THR A 54 12.37 -16.21 24.10
C THR A 54 11.20 -15.46 23.49
N ALA A 55 11.35 -14.17 23.27
CA ALA A 55 10.36 -13.35 22.56
C ALA A 55 10.01 -14.00 21.21
N LYS A 56 8.73 -13.99 20.85
CA LYS A 56 8.30 -14.42 19.53
C LYS A 56 8.72 -13.34 18.52
N LYS A 57 9.16 -13.75 17.34
CA LYS A 57 9.60 -12.83 16.30
C LYS A 57 8.51 -12.60 15.26
N MET A 58 8.24 -11.35 14.93
CA MET A 58 7.50 -10.92 13.75
C MET A 58 8.44 -10.18 12.81
N CYS A 59 8.12 -10.12 11.53
CA CYS A 59 8.85 -9.27 10.60
C CYS A 59 7.94 -8.31 9.85
N ILE A 60 8.52 -7.17 9.48
CA ILE A 60 7.98 -6.27 8.48
C ILE A 60 8.82 -6.49 7.23
N LEU A 61 8.19 -6.93 6.14
CA LEU A 61 8.83 -7.20 4.86
C LEU A 61 8.58 -5.99 3.97
N VAL A 62 9.64 -5.30 3.57
CA VAL A 62 9.55 -4.06 2.80
C VAL A 62 10.19 -4.25 1.43
N GLU A 63 9.48 -3.88 0.37
CA GLU A 63 9.98 -3.80 -0.99
C GLU A 63 9.46 -2.51 -1.66
N ASN A 64 10.32 -1.82 -2.40
CA ASN A 64 9.94 -0.60 -3.14
C ASN A 64 9.21 0.49 -2.32
N LEU A 65 9.51 0.61 -1.03
CA LEU A 65 8.90 1.58 -0.14
C LEU A 65 9.95 2.15 0.83
N ASP A 66 10.09 3.48 0.86
CA ASP A 66 10.97 4.16 1.79
C ASP A 66 10.33 4.26 3.19
N TYR A 67 11.08 3.91 4.25
CA TYR A 67 10.57 3.84 5.63
C TYR A 67 11.55 4.27 6.73
N GLU A 68 12.78 4.62 6.37
CA GLU A 68 13.85 4.86 7.34
C GLU A 68 13.76 6.23 8.01
N GLU A 69 13.23 7.23 7.31
CA GLU A 69 13.18 8.62 7.73
C GLU A 69 11.74 9.12 7.97
N PRO A 70 11.52 10.03 8.95
CA PRO A 70 10.17 10.50 9.32
C PRO A 70 9.35 11.14 8.21
N HIS A 71 9.98 11.62 7.14
CA HIS A 71 9.30 12.22 5.99
C HIS A 71 8.88 11.19 4.94
N GLN A 72 9.33 9.95 5.05
CA GLN A 72 9.03 8.86 4.13
C GLN A 72 7.70 8.21 4.45
N PHE A 73 7.05 7.68 3.42
CA PHE A 73 5.69 7.15 3.55
C PHE A 73 5.60 5.97 4.53
N GLY A 74 6.54 5.03 4.49
CA GLY A 74 6.52 3.81 5.29
C GLY A 74 6.88 4.01 6.77
N TYR A 75 7.52 5.14 7.13
CA TYR A 75 8.04 5.36 8.48
C TYR A 75 6.96 5.23 9.57
N ASP A 76 5.87 5.98 9.42
CA ASP A 76 4.77 5.97 10.38
C ASP A 76 4.05 4.62 10.42
N ILE A 77 3.97 3.88 9.30
CA ILE A 77 3.38 2.54 9.26
C ILE A 77 4.21 1.56 10.09
N VAL A 78 5.53 1.58 9.89
CA VAL A 78 6.47 0.77 10.67
C VAL A 78 6.39 1.12 12.16
N LEU A 79 6.38 2.41 12.47
CA LEU A 79 6.27 2.91 13.85
C LEU A 79 4.96 2.44 14.51
N GLY A 80 3.83 2.59 13.84
CA GLY A 80 2.53 2.17 14.34
C GLY A 80 2.47 0.67 14.62
N PHE A 81 3.03 -0.16 13.75
CA PHE A 81 3.12 -1.60 13.95
C PHE A 81 3.96 -1.96 15.18
N ARG A 82 5.14 -1.36 15.32
CA ARG A 82 6.05 -1.60 16.46
C ARG A 82 5.45 -1.17 17.78
N GLN A 83 4.73 -0.04 17.81
CA GLN A 83 4.03 0.46 19.00
C GLN A 83 3.04 -0.56 19.58
N MET A 84 2.49 -1.45 18.76
CA MET A 84 1.58 -2.50 19.23
C MET A 84 2.26 -3.85 19.44
N ALA A 85 3.19 -4.23 18.58
CA ALA A 85 3.84 -5.54 18.62
C ALA A 85 4.83 -5.68 19.79
N GLU A 86 5.68 -4.67 20.01
CA GLU A 86 6.72 -4.74 21.04
C GLU A 86 6.15 -4.83 22.47
N PRO A 87 5.17 -4.01 22.88
CA PRO A 87 4.51 -4.16 24.19
C PRO A 87 3.75 -5.49 24.34
N ALA A 88 3.30 -6.10 23.24
CA ALA A 88 2.67 -7.43 23.23
C ALA A 88 3.68 -8.58 23.35
N GLY A 89 4.98 -8.27 23.49
CA GLY A 89 6.07 -9.24 23.70
C GLY A 89 6.64 -9.84 22.42
N TYR A 90 6.46 -9.18 21.28
CA TYR A 90 7.08 -9.57 20.01
C TYR A 90 8.37 -8.77 19.75
N GLU A 91 9.41 -9.44 19.26
CA GLU A 91 10.55 -8.80 18.64
C GLU A 91 10.21 -8.53 17.16
N VAL A 92 10.37 -7.31 16.70
CA VAL A 92 10.03 -6.90 15.33
C VAL A 92 11.31 -6.64 14.54
N GLU A 93 11.56 -7.44 13.52
CA GLU A 93 12.64 -7.25 12.56
C GLU A 93 12.09 -6.65 11.26
N ILE A 94 12.81 -5.68 10.68
CA ILE A 94 12.47 -5.13 9.37
C ILE A 94 13.43 -5.74 8.36
N ILE A 95 12.89 -6.24 7.27
CA ILE A 95 13.64 -6.95 6.22
C ILE A 95 13.39 -6.27 4.88
N ASP A 96 14.45 -5.73 4.30
CA ASP A 96 14.41 -5.27 2.91
C ASP A 96 14.37 -6.49 1.99
N VAL A 97 13.27 -6.63 1.29
CA VAL A 97 13.02 -7.75 0.39
C VAL A 97 13.46 -7.38 -1.01
N THR A 98 14.14 -8.32 -1.64
CA THR A 98 14.56 -8.19 -3.03
C THR A 98 14.01 -9.33 -3.86
N GLU A 99 13.83 -9.13 -5.16
CA GLU A 99 13.44 -10.20 -6.09
C GLU A 99 14.37 -11.42 -6.00
N LYS A 100 15.69 -11.20 -5.77
CA LYS A 100 16.66 -12.28 -5.57
C LYS A 100 16.34 -13.12 -4.33
N LEU A 101 15.97 -12.47 -3.21
CA LEU A 101 15.57 -13.17 -1.98
C LEU A 101 14.32 -14.02 -2.24
N GLN A 102 13.30 -13.44 -2.86
CA GLN A 102 12.04 -14.10 -3.18
C GLN A 102 12.23 -15.30 -4.13
N LYS A 103 13.16 -15.24 -5.08
CA LYS A 103 13.52 -16.37 -5.96
C LYS A 103 14.37 -17.44 -5.28
N THR A 104 15.08 -17.10 -4.20
CA THR A 104 15.97 -18.04 -3.49
C THR A 104 15.21 -18.95 -2.53
N PHE A 105 14.19 -18.40 -1.87
CA PHE A 105 13.38 -19.13 -0.89
C PHE A 105 11.90 -18.89 -1.19
N SER A 106 11.07 -19.93 -1.07
CA SER A 106 9.63 -19.71 -0.96
C SER A 106 9.31 -18.99 0.35
N TYR A 107 8.20 -18.26 0.38
CA TYR A 107 7.82 -17.44 1.52
C TYR A 107 7.79 -18.21 2.85
N ASP A 108 7.06 -19.33 2.92
CA ASP A 108 6.94 -20.11 4.15
C ASP A 108 8.29 -20.73 4.60
N VAL A 109 9.17 -21.10 3.66
CA VAL A 109 10.52 -21.56 3.97
C VAL A 109 11.35 -20.43 4.58
N PHE A 110 11.26 -19.23 4.03
CA PHE A 110 11.92 -18.04 4.59
C PHE A 110 11.44 -17.76 6.02
N MET A 111 10.13 -17.74 6.24
CA MET A 111 9.53 -17.50 7.55
C MET A 111 9.95 -18.56 8.59
N LEU A 112 9.89 -19.83 8.20
CA LEU A 112 10.26 -20.95 9.07
C LEU A 112 11.77 -20.94 9.41
N LYS A 113 12.64 -20.67 8.42
CA LYS A 113 14.09 -20.58 8.57
C LYS A 113 14.49 -19.54 9.62
N ASN A 114 13.86 -18.36 9.57
CA ASN A 114 14.19 -17.23 10.45
C ASN A 114 13.39 -17.24 11.77
N GLY A 115 12.40 -18.14 11.89
CA GLY A 115 11.59 -18.30 13.10
C GLY A 115 10.54 -17.21 13.30
N TYR A 116 10.12 -16.55 12.24
CA TYR A 116 9.03 -15.57 12.28
C TYR A 116 7.68 -16.26 12.41
N VAL A 117 6.82 -15.71 13.26
CA VAL A 117 5.47 -16.24 13.52
C VAL A 117 4.37 -15.50 12.73
N GLY A 118 4.71 -14.38 12.14
CA GLY A 118 3.82 -13.57 11.30
C GLY A 118 4.59 -12.46 10.61
N ALA A 119 4.03 -11.93 9.52
CA ALA A 119 4.63 -10.87 8.73
C ALA A 119 3.64 -9.77 8.36
N PHE A 120 4.14 -8.53 8.34
CA PHE A 120 3.48 -7.39 7.74
C PHE A 120 4.24 -7.01 6.47
N VAL A 121 3.56 -6.98 5.32
CA VAL A 121 4.16 -6.84 3.99
C VAL A 121 3.82 -5.49 3.42
N LEU A 122 4.83 -4.72 3.05
CA LEU A 122 4.74 -3.35 2.55
C LEU A 122 5.38 -3.22 1.16
N GLY A 123 4.72 -2.54 0.24
CA GLY A 123 5.29 -2.08 -1.03
C GLY A 123 5.42 -3.15 -2.14
N PHE A 124 4.91 -4.35 -1.95
CA PHE A 124 4.98 -5.42 -2.94
C PHE A 124 4.14 -5.10 -4.18
N SER A 125 4.67 -5.46 -5.33
CA SER A 125 4.00 -5.40 -6.63
C SER A 125 3.25 -6.70 -6.93
N LEU A 126 2.24 -6.65 -7.81
CA LEU A 126 1.44 -7.83 -8.16
C LEU A 126 2.26 -8.98 -8.79
N ASN A 127 3.40 -8.67 -9.39
CA ASN A 127 4.26 -9.64 -10.08
C ASN A 127 5.40 -10.17 -9.21
N ASP A 128 5.48 -9.78 -7.94
CA ASP A 128 6.53 -10.27 -7.06
C ASP A 128 6.36 -11.76 -6.78
N PRO A 129 7.44 -12.57 -6.79
CA PRO A 129 7.36 -14.01 -6.68
C PRO A 129 6.55 -14.50 -5.46
N TRP A 130 6.71 -13.88 -4.30
CA TRP A 130 5.97 -14.28 -3.10
C TRP A 130 4.47 -13.99 -3.14
N MET A 131 3.99 -13.15 -4.08
CA MET A 131 2.55 -12.96 -4.28
C MET A 131 1.85 -14.25 -4.69
N GLU A 132 2.53 -15.14 -5.42
CA GLU A 132 2.01 -16.48 -5.71
C GLU A 132 2.04 -17.38 -4.47
N ASP A 133 3.14 -17.34 -3.71
CA ASP A 133 3.29 -18.13 -2.48
C ASP A 133 2.21 -17.76 -1.44
N PHE A 134 1.83 -16.49 -1.33
CA PHE A 134 0.78 -16.03 -0.42
C PHE A 134 -0.58 -16.72 -0.66
N LYS A 135 -0.86 -17.19 -1.87
CA LYS A 135 -2.13 -17.89 -2.16
C LYS A 135 -2.29 -19.20 -1.38
N THR A 136 -1.19 -19.84 -1.04
CA THR A 136 -1.18 -21.16 -0.37
C THR A 136 -0.44 -21.14 0.97
N SER A 137 0.13 -20.02 1.38
CA SER A 137 0.87 -19.87 2.64
C SER A 137 -0.03 -20.15 3.85
N HIS A 138 0.57 -20.75 4.87
CA HIS A 138 -0.04 -20.96 6.19
C HIS A 138 0.52 -20.04 7.27
N THR A 139 1.41 -19.13 6.92
CA THR A 139 1.98 -18.14 7.84
C THR A 139 1.04 -16.95 7.96
N PRO A 140 0.64 -16.56 9.18
CA PRO A 140 -0.15 -15.34 9.41
C PRO A 140 0.52 -14.12 8.80
N THR A 141 -0.13 -13.50 7.81
CA THR A 141 0.45 -12.42 7.04
C THR A 141 -0.59 -11.34 6.76
N VAL A 142 -0.19 -10.09 6.85
CA VAL A 142 -1.01 -8.95 6.46
C VAL A 142 -0.33 -8.19 5.35
N LEU A 143 -1.07 -7.92 4.28
CA LEU A 143 -0.61 -7.16 3.13
C LEU A 143 -1.15 -5.73 3.22
N TYR A 144 -0.26 -4.75 3.17
CA TYR A 144 -0.65 -3.36 3.03
C TYR A 144 -0.90 -3.03 1.55
N ASP A 145 -2.08 -2.45 1.26
CA ASP A 145 -2.47 -2.01 -0.07
C ASP A 145 -2.35 -3.09 -1.17
N ASN A 146 -2.46 -4.35 -0.78
CA ASN A 146 -2.43 -5.49 -1.68
C ASN A 146 -3.49 -6.52 -1.29
N TYR A 147 -3.81 -7.48 -2.16
CA TYR A 147 -4.91 -8.40 -1.93
C TYR A 147 -4.63 -9.80 -2.46
N ILE A 148 -4.90 -10.82 -1.63
CA ILE A 148 -4.90 -12.24 -2.00
C ILE A 148 -6.27 -12.83 -1.66
N PRO A 149 -6.99 -13.41 -2.64
CA PRO A 149 -8.30 -14.01 -2.38
C PRO A 149 -8.19 -15.37 -1.65
N ALA A 150 -9.20 -15.67 -0.85
CA ALA A 150 -9.52 -17.01 -0.34
C ALA A 150 -8.46 -17.71 0.54
N ASN A 151 -7.43 -17.02 1.03
CA ASN A 151 -6.50 -17.59 2.00
C ASN A 151 -6.82 -17.09 3.42
N PRO A 152 -7.22 -17.97 4.38
CA PRO A 152 -7.59 -17.57 5.74
C PRO A 152 -6.40 -17.12 6.60
N TYR A 153 -5.17 -17.31 6.14
CA TYR A 153 -3.93 -16.85 6.81
C TYR A 153 -3.44 -15.51 6.31
N ILE A 154 -4.07 -14.97 5.26
CA ILE A 154 -3.68 -13.70 4.66
C ILE A 154 -4.82 -12.69 4.82
N ALA A 155 -4.53 -11.56 5.45
CA ALA A 155 -5.43 -10.42 5.46
C ALA A 155 -4.84 -9.25 4.68
N SER A 156 -5.70 -8.32 4.30
CA SER A 156 -5.32 -7.07 3.62
C SER A 156 -5.72 -5.88 4.48
N ILE A 157 -4.89 -4.86 4.53
CA ILE A 157 -5.25 -3.58 5.14
C ILE A 157 -4.95 -2.43 4.19
N GLY A 158 -5.70 -1.37 4.33
CA GLY A 158 -5.51 -0.13 3.58
C GLY A 158 -6.54 0.91 4.01
N ILE A 159 -6.69 1.98 3.25
CA ILE A 159 -7.81 2.90 3.43
C ILE A 159 -8.90 2.60 2.40
N ASP A 160 -10.11 3.10 2.67
CA ASP A 160 -11.17 3.07 1.66
C ASP A 160 -10.87 4.09 0.55
N ASN A 161 -10.29 3.60 -0.54
CA ASN A 161 -9.95 4.42 -1.70
C ASN A 161 -11.18 4.94 -2.45
N ASN A 162 -12.33 4.24 -2.35
CA ASN A 162 -13.59 4.75 -2.92
C ASN A 162 -14.07 5.96 -2.12
N GLU A 163 -14.02 5.89 -0.78
CA GLU A 163 -14.31 7.02 0.09
C GLU A 163 -13.37 8.20 -0.20
N GLY A 164 -12.05 7.96 -0.26
CA GLY A 164 -11.05 8.99 -0.54
C GLY A 164 -11.29 9.72 -1.88
N MET A 165 -11.53 8.97 -2.96
CA MET A 165 -11.83 9.56 -4.25
C MET A 165 -13.20 10.26 -4.28
N ALA A 166 -14.21 9.73 -3.59
CA ALA A 166 -15.50 10.37 -3.45
C ALA A 166 -15.40 11.72 -2.72
N LEU A 167 -14.61 11.79 -1.63
CA LEU A 167 -14.33 13.04 -0.92
C LEU A 167 -13.65 14.07 -1.83
N ALA A 168 -12.59 13.67 -2.56
CA ALA A 168 -11.86 14.55 -3.46
C ALA A 168 -12.75 15.11 -4.59
N VAL A 169 -13.50 14.24 -5.29
CA VAL A 169 -14.38 14.64 -6.39
C VAL A 169 -15.54 15.50 -5.88
N SER A 170 -16.15 15.14 -4.75
CA SER A 170 -17.25 15.91 -4.15
C SER A 170 -16.80 17.30 -3.72
N HIS A 171 -15.60 17.43 -3.14
CA HIS A 171 -15.00 18.71 -2.79
C HIS A 171 -14.83 19.61 -4.02
N LEU A 172 -14.20 19.10 -5.08
CA LEU A 172 -14.01 19.84 -6.32
C LEU A 172 -15.35 20.22 -6.99
N LYS A 173 -16.33 19.31 -6.97
CA LYS A 173 -17.66 19.59 -7.48
C LYS A 173 -18.35 20.72 -6.71
N LYS A 174 -18.23 20.77 -5.38
CA LYS A 174 -18.76 21.85 -4.53
C LYS A 174 -18.12 23.21 -4.88
N LEU A 175 -16.85 23.21 -5.28
CA LEU A 175 -16.11 24.38 -5.75
C LEU A 175 -16.46 24.77 -7.21
N GLY A 176 -17.38 24.06 -7.86
CA GLY A 176 -17.84 24.36 -9.21
C GLY A 176 -17.13 23.61 -10.33
N HIS A 177 -16.10 22.83 -10.05
CA HIS A 177 -15.40 22.07 -11.09
C HIS A 177 -16.28 21.02 -11.74
N ARG A 178 -16.22 20.91 -13.07
CA ARG A 178 -16.96 19.93 -13.88
C ARG A 178 -16.03 19.06 -14.74
N LYS A 179 -14.86 19.58 -15.10
CA LYS A 179 -13.81 18.87 -15.83
C LYS A 179 -12.65 18.61 -14.87
N ILE A 180 -12.56 17.38 -14.37
CA ILE A 180 -11.59 16.95 -13.38
C ILE A 180 -10.72 15.87 -14.02
N GLY A 181 -9.39 16.08 -14.02
CA GLY A 181 -8.40 15.13 -14.51
C GLY A 181 -7.81 14.27 -13.40
N TYR A 182 -7.16 13.17 -13.77
CA TYR A 182 -6.47 12.28 -12.85
C TYR A 182 -5.06 11.94 -13.35
N LEU A 183 -4.07 12.09 -12.48
CA LEU A 183 -2.68 11.71 -12.74
C LEU A 183 -2.24 10.62 -11.76
N SER A 184 -1.64 9.54 -12.29
CA SER A 184 -1.27 8.37 -11.51
C SER A 184 0.12 7.87 -11.85
N SER A 185 0.76 7.20 -10.90
CA SER A 185 1.85 6.28 -11.21
C SER A 185 1.33 5.06 -11.97
N ALA A 186 2.25 4.20 -12.45
CA ALA A 186 1.90 3.04 -13.26
C ALA A 186 0.91 2.10 -12.56
N LEU A 187 -0.01 1.54 -13.32
CA LEU A 187 -1.07 0.64 -12.84
C LEU A 187 -0.56 -0.80 -12.55
N GLY A 188 0.75 -0.98 -12.38
CA GLY A 188 1.35 -2.27 -11.99
C GLY A 188 1.11 -2.64 -10.52
N ALA A 189 0.90 -1.67 -9.64
CA ALA A 189 0.52 -1.91 -8.27
C ALA A 189 -1.00 -2.04 -8.12
N TYR A 190 -1.45 -2.98 -7.27
CA TYR A 190 -2.87 -3.21 -7.01
C TYR A 190 -3.61 -1.93 -6.60
N ILE A 191 -3.04 -1.18 -5.67
CA ILE A 191 -3.66 0.03 -5.13
C ILE A 191 -3.85 1.13 -6.19
N MET A 192 -2.92 1.25 -7.15
CA MET A 192 -3.06 2.23 -8.24
C MET A 192 -4.22 1.89 -9.16
N GLN A 193 -4.47 0.60 -9.41
CA GLN A 193 -5.66 0.16 -10.14
C GLN A 193 -6.94 0.45 -9.38
N VAL A 194 -6.94 0.24 -8.06
CA VAL A 194 -8.09 0.53 -7.19
C VAL A 194 -8.41 2.03 -7.20
N ARG A 195 -7.41 2.90 -6.96
CA ARG A 195 -7.60 4.36 -7.00
C ARG A 195 -8.08 4.86 -8.36
N HIS A 196 -7.51 4.32 -9.44
CA HIS A 196 -7.93 4.67 -10.80
C HIS A 196 -9.41 4.34 -11.05
N LYS A 197 -9.86 3.15 -10.67
CA LYS A 197 -11.27 2.75 -10.77
C LYS A 197 -12.17 3.61 -9.88
N ALA A 198 -11.72 3.88 -8.64
CA ALA A 198 -12.43 4.70 -7.66
C ALA A 198 -12.65 6.14 -8.17
N PHE A 199 -11.66 6.74 -8.86
CA PHE A 199 -11.79 8.05 -9.48
C PHE A 199 -12.95 8.10 -10.48
N PHE A 200 -13.02 7.18 -11.42
CA PHE A 200 -14.11 7.15 -12.40
C PHE A 200 -15.47 6.84 -11.78
N HIS A 201 -15.47 6.01 -10.75
CA HIS A 201 -16.67 5.73 -9.97
C HIS A 201 -17.19 7.00 -9.27
N ALA A 202 -16.28 7.74 -8.62
CA ALA A 202 -16.61 9.00 -7.94
C ALA A 202 -17.13 10.07 -8.91
N LEU A 203 -16.57 10.20 -10.13
CA LEU A 203 -17.12 11.08 -11.17
C LEU A 203 -18.57 10.72 -11.50
N LYS A 204 -18.86 9.44 -11.76
CA LYS A 204 -20.21 8.95 -12.07
C LYS A 204 -21.19 9.22 -10.93
N GLN A 205 -20.83 8.90 -9.70
CA GLN A 205 -21.66 9.16 -8.51
C GLN A 205 -21.98 10.64 -8.34
N ASN A 206 -21.07 11.51 -8.74
CA ASN A 206 -21.26 12.96 -8.69
C ASN A 206 -21.97 13.54 -9.93
N GLY A 207 -22.41 12.71 -10.89
CA GLY A 207 -23.05 13.14 -12.13
C GLY A 207 -22.10 13.90 -13.06
N LEU A 208 -20.80 13.65 -12.96
CA LEU A 208 -19.78 14.24 -13.84
C LEU A 208 -19.42 13.28 -14.97
N LYS A 209 -18.94 13.83 -16.09
CA LYS A 209 -18.46 13.02 -17.22
C LYS A 209 -17.25 12.18 -16.77
N ALA A 210 -17.37 10.87 -16.93
CA ALA A 210 -16.32 9.90 -16.65
C ALA A 210 -15.72 9.40 -17.97
N ASP A 211 -14.84 10.20 -18.57
CA ASP A 211 -14.18 9.90 -19.83
C ASP A 211 -12.81 9.25 -19.56
N PRO A 212 -12.47 8.10 -20.16
CA PRO A 212 -11.15 7.48 -19.99
C PRO A 212 -9.97 8.42 -20.29
N ASP A 213 -10.15 9.37 -21.20
CA ASP A 213 -9.13 10.37 -21.54
C ASP A 213 -8.85 11.39 -20.42
N TYR A 214 -9.67 11.41 -19.37
CA TYR A 214 -9.44 12.28 -18.21
C TYR A 214 -8.37 11.75 -17.26
N ALA A 215 -7.80 10.58 -17.55
CA ALA A 215 -6.72 10.01 -16.75
C ALA A 215 -5.42 9.84 -17.54
N GLY A 216 -4.30 9.94 -16.83
CA GLY A 216 -2.97 9.63 -17.32
C GLY A 216 -2.15 8.88 -16.27
N ALA A 217 -1.40 7.87 -16.69
CA ALA A 217 -0.53 7.11 -15.81
C ALA A 217 0.83 6.83 -16.47
N SER A 218 1.91 6.92 -15.71
CA SER A 218 3.27 6.59 -16.15
C SER A 218 4.09 6.05 -14.99
N TYR A 219 5.15 5.29 -15.30
CA TYR A 219 6.00 4.68 -14.27
C TYR A 219 6.75 5.75 -13.45
N TYR A 220 7.35 6.75 -14.12
CA TYR A 220 8.06 7.82 -13.46
C TYR A 220 7.18 9.07 -13.33
N VAL A 221 7.31 9.78 -12.21
CA VAL A 221 6.61 11.05 -11.94
C VAL A 221 6.87 12.06 -13.06
N THR A 222 8.12 12.23 -13.47
CA THR A 222 8.52 13.15 -14.56
C THR A 222 7.78 12.82 -15.85
N GLN A 223 7.76 11.56 -16.26
CA GLN A 223 7.03 11.13 -17.47
C GLN A 223 5.52 11.34 -17.34
N CYS A 224 4.97 11.13 -16.13
CA CYS A 224 3.55 11.37 -15.89
C CYS A 224 3.20 12.84 -16.14
N ILE A 225 4.01 13.73 -15.61
CA ILE A 225 3.82 15.19 -15.74
C ILE A 225 4.06 15.65 -17.18
N GLU A 226 5.18 15.32 -17.78
CA GLU A 226 5.54 15.76 -19.14
C GLU A 226 4.55 15.28 -20.22
N LYS A 227 4.09 14.05 -20.11
CA LYS A 227 3.21 13.43 -21.11
C LYS A 227 1.73 13.76 -20.91
N HIS A 228 1.24 13.71 -19.67
CA HIS A 228 -0.21 13.71 -19.43
C HIS A 228 -0.75 15.05 -18.96
N LEU A 229 0.02 15.84 -18.19
CA LEU A 229 -0.48 17.11 -17.69
C LEU A 229 -0.80 18.11 -18.81
N PRO A 230 0.06 18.35 -19.83
CA PRO A 230 -0.29 19.27 -20.94
C PRO A 230 -1.53 18.84 -21.70
N ARG A 231 -1.70 17.53 -21.91
CA ARG A 231 -2.91 16.98 -22.56
C ARG A 231 -4.18 17.29 -21.76
N LEU A 232 -4.16 17.08 -20.46
CA LEU A 232 -5.29 17.37 -19.58
C LEU A 232 -5.61 18.87 -19.55
N LEU A 233 -4.59 19.73 -19.48
CA LEU A 233 -4.77 21.18 -19.55
C LEU A 233 -5.39 21.61 -20.89
N ASN A 234 -4.91 21.06 -22.02
CA ASN A 234 -5.47 21.35 -23.35
C ASN A 234 -6.93 20.85 -23.53
N MET A 235 -7.34 19.84 -22.76
CA MET A 235 -8.74 19.40 -22.72
C MET A 235 -9.60 20.30 -21.85
N GLY A 236 -9.03 21.33 -21.23
CA GLY A 236 -9.72 22.30 -20.37
C GLY A 236 -10.07 21.76 -18.99
N MET A 237 -9.24 20.86 -18.43
CA MET A 237 -9.38 20.47 -17.03
C MET A 237 -9.14 21.67 -16.12
N THR A 238 -10.05 21.91 -15.19
CA THR A 238 -9.94 22.98 -14.20
C THR A 238 -9.49 22.47 -12.82
N ALA A 239 -9.47 21.16 -12.65
CA ALA A 239 -8.91 20.51 -11.46
C ALA A 239 -8.24 19.18 -11.82
N ILE A 240 -7.24 18.80 -11.03
CA ILE A 240 -6.54 17.51 -11.17
C ILE A 240 -6.44 16.86 -9.80
N ILE A 241 -6.82 15.59 -9.73
CA ILE A 241 -6.57 14.70 -8.60
C ILE A 241 -5.36 13.83 -8.95
N CYS A 242 -4.43 13.69 -8.03
CA CYS A 242 -3.22 12.88 -8.19
C CYS A 242 -3.26 11.65 -7.30
N SER A 243 -2.70 10.53 -7.76
CA SER A 243 -2.71 9.27 -7.01
C SER A 243 -1.87 9.31 -5.73
N HIS A 244 -0.92 10.24 -5.63
CA HIS A 244 -0.13 10.52 -4.42
C HIS A 244 0.45 11.94 -4.44
N ASP A 245 0.89 12.42 -3.28
CA ASP A 245 1.31 13.81 -3.07
C ASP A 245 2.53 14.24 -3.90
N GLN A 246 3.45 13.32 -4.19
CA GLN A 246 4.63 13.63 -5.01
C GLN A 246 4.25 13.98 -6.45
N ILE A 247 3.28 13.26 -7.06
CA ILE A 247 2.73 13.62 -8.38
C ILE A 247 1.99 14.96 -8.27
N ALA A 248 1.22 15.18 -7.20
CA ALA A 248 0.49 16.43 -7.01
C ALA A 248 1.42 17.64 -6.90
N ASN A 249 2.49 17.51 -6.12
CA ASN A 249 3.50 18.56 -6.01
C ASN A 249 4.21 18.84 -7.36
N ALA A 250 4.60 17.80 -8.07
CA ALA A 250 5.21 17.93 -9.40
C ALA A 250 4.25 18.57 -10.41
N ALA A 251 2.97 18.18 -10.40
CA ALA A 251 1.92 18.78 -11.23
C ALA A 251 1.73 20.26 -10.91
N MET A 252 1.72 20.61 -9.63
CA MET A 252 1.58 22.00 -9.18
C MET A 252 2.74 22.87 -9.64
N VAL A 253 3.97 22.41 -9.45
CA VAL A 253 5.18 23.12 -9.92
C VAL A 253 5.15 23.30 -11.44
N GLN A 254 4.80 22.25 -12.19
CA GLN A 254 4.72 22.33 -13.65
C GLN A 254 3.61 23.28 -14.12
N CYS A 255 2.42 23.27 -13.49
CA CYS A 255 1.37 24.23 -13.79
C CYS A 255 1.84 25.67 -13.60
N GLN A 256 2.52 25.96 -12.49
CA GLN A 256 3.07 27.31 -12.21
C GLN A 256 4.12 27.72 -13.23
N GLN A 257 5.01 26.81 -13.65
CA GLN A 257 5.99 27.07 -14.71
C GLN A 257 5.35 27.36 -16.07
N LEU A 258 4.19 26.77 -16.33
CA LEU A 258 3.38 27.04 -17.53
C LEU A 258 2.53 28.31 -17.42
N GLY A 259 2.61 29.04 -16.29
CA GLY A 259 1.88 30.29 -16.07
C GLY A 259 0.49 30.13 -15.45
N TYR A 260 0.08 28.93 -15.08
CA TYR A 260 -1.20 28.70 -14.38
C TYR A 260 -1.06 29.06 -12.89
N ARG A 261 -2.04 29.76 -12.35
CA ARG A 261 -2.16 30.02 -10.91
C ARG A 261 -2.83 28.82 -10.23
N VAL A 262 -2.22 28.29 -9.18
CA VAL A 262 -2.85 27.30 -8.31
C VAL A 262 -3.22 28.01 -7.00
N PRO A 263 -4.51 28.04 -6.61
CA PRO A 263 -5.66 27.37 -7.21
C PRO A 263 -6.42 28.21 -8.27
N GLY A 264 -6.00 29.45 -8.60
CA GLY A 264 -6.80 30.43 -9.35
C GLY A 264 -7.25 29.96 -10.74
N ASP A 265 -6.39 29.25 -11.47
CA ASP A 265 -6.67 28.75 -12.81
C ASP A 265 -6.87 27.23 -12.82
N ILE A 266 -6.27 26.52 -11.87
CA ILE A 266 -6.38 25.08 -11.73
C ILE A 266 -6.26 24.65 -10.26
N SER A 267 -7.17 23.79 -9.81
CA SER A 267 -7.13 23.17 -8.48
C SER A 267 -6.37 21.84 -8.52
N ILE A 268 -5.58 21.52 -7.49
CA ILE A 268 -4.83 20.28 -7.40
C ILE A 268 -5.07 19.62 -6.04
N ILE A 269 -5.38 18.32 -6.07
CA ILE A 269 -5.54 17.47 -4.88
C ILE A 269 -4.53 16.33 -4.94
N GLY A 270 -3.82 16.10 -3.81
CA GLY A 270 -2.95 14.97 -3.60
C GLY A 270 -3.62 13.79 -2.90
N PHE A 271 -2.81 12.82 -2.52
CA PHE A 271 -3.21 11.66 -1.75
C PHE A 271 -2.02 11.24 -0.87
N ASP A 272 -2.23 10.86 0.38
CA ASP A 272 -1.34 10.35 1.44
C ASP A 272 -1.17 11.29 2.64
N ASP A 273 -1.30 12.60 2.47
CA ASP A 273 -0.99 13.66 3.45
C ASP A 273 0.43 13.54 4.03
N LEU A 274 1.40 13.50 3.11
CA LEU A 274 2.81 13.54 3.48
C LEU A 274 3.18 14.89 4.13
N PRO A 275 4.19 14.93 5.01
CA PRO A 275 4.63 16.18 5.66
C PRO A 275 4.90 17.33 4.68
N LEU A 276 5.38 17.01 3.47
CA LEU A 276 5.64 18.01 2.42
C LEU A 276 4.40 18.85 2.05
N CYS A 277 3.18 18.31 2.20
CA CYS A 277 1.95 19.00 1.79
C CYS A 277 1.72 20.34 2.52
N ALA A 278 2.21 20.45 3.75
CA ALA A 278 2.12 21.68 4.53
C ALA A 278 3.12 22.76 4.06
N TYR A 279 4.16 22.38 3.34
CA TYR A 279 5.28 23.26 2.94
C TYR A 279 5.34 23.55 1.45
N THR A 280 4.44 22.99 0.64
CA THR A 280 4.30 23.35 -0.78
C THR A 280 3.75 24.78 -0.92
N SER A 281 3.91 25.39 -2.09
CA SER A 281 3.40 26.74 -2.37
C SER A 281 2.46 26.73 -3.59
N PRO A 282 1.12 26.83 -3.35
CA PRO A 282 0.41 26.85 -2.07
C PRO A 282 0.45 25.52 -1.33
N PRO A 283 0.14 25.49 -0.01
CA PRO A 283 -0.03 24.23 0.73
C PRO A 283 -1.05 23.30 0.09
N LEU A 284 -0.69 22.00 -0.04
CA LEU A 284 -1.40 21.03 -0.85
C LEU A 284 -2.61 20.43 -0.09
N THR A 285 -3.82 20.58 -0.66
CA THR A 285 -5.02 19.83 -0.29
C THR A 285 -4.83 18.37 -0.69
N THR A 286 -5.14 17.44 0.20
CA THR A 286 -4.84 16.02 -0.03
C THR A 286 -5.80 15.10 0.73
N ILE A 287 -5.86 13.84 0.33
CA ILE A 287 -6.55 12.78 1.08
C ILE A 287 -5.55 12.15 2.05
N ARG A 288 -5.87 12.24 3.35
CA ARG A 288 -5.03 11.64 4.40
C ARG A 288 -5.27 10.14 4.50
N GLN A 289 -4.15 9.42 4.60
CA GLN A 289 -4.06 8.07 5.15
C GLN A 289 -3.42 8.17 6.55
N ASP A 290 -4.10 7.72 7.59
CA ASP A 290 -3.50 7.65 8.93
C ASP A 290 -2.52 6.47 8.99
N ARG A 291 -1.26 6.74 8.69
CA ARG A 291 -0.20 5.73 8.55
C ARG A 291 0.13 5.05 9.88
N ILE A 292 0.05 5.78 11.00
CA ILE A 292 0.23 5.20 12.34
C ILE A 292 -0.89 4.20 12.63
N GLU A 293 -2.15 4.58 12.38
CA GLU A 293 -3.29 3.67 12.59
C GLU A 293 -3.26 2.47 11.64
N LEU A 294 -2.79 2.65 10.38
CA LEU A 294 -2.57 1.54 9.45
C LEU A 294 -1.54 0.54 10.01
N GLY A 295 -0.43 1.02 10.56
CA GLY A 295 0.56 0.16 11.20
C GLY A 295 0.00 -0.61 12.39
N LYS A 296 -0.73 0.07 13.29
CA LYS A 296 -1.42 -0.58 14.42
C LYS A 296 -2.43 -1.63 13.96
N CYS A 297 -3.21 -1.31 12.92
CA CYS A 297 -4.19 -2.22 12.34
C CYS A 297 -3.51 -3.47 11.74
N GLY A 298 -2.33 -3.32 11.14
CA GLY A 298 -1.50 -4.43 10.66
C GLY A 298 -1.18 -5.44 11.76
N PHE A 299 -0.77 -4.97 12.93
CA PHE A 299 -0.53 -5.84 14.07
C PHE A 299 -1.80 -6.53 14.54
N TYR A 300 -2.91 -5.79 14.74
CA TYR A 300 -4.18 -6.38 15.19
C TYR A 300 -4.70 -7.44 14.22
N ALA A 301 -4.51 -7.24 12.93
CA ALA A 301 -4.92 -8.22 11.93
C ALA A 301 -4.06 -9.51 12.02
N ILE A 302 -2.74 -9.41 12.18
CA ILE A 302 -1.87 -10.59 12.38
C ILE A 302 -2.26 -11.31 13.67
N ASP A 303 -2.42 -10.60 14.78
CA ASP A 303 -2.79 -11.19 16.07
C ASP A 303 -4.14 -11.92 15.98
N SER A 304 -5.11 -11.33 15.29
CA SER A 304 -6.42 -11.96 15.06
C SER A 304 -6.29 -13.25 14.26
N ILE A 305 -5.51 -13.27 13.17
CA ILE A 305 -5.26 -14.50 12.38
C ILE A 305 -4.59 -15.58 13.25
N MET A 306 -3.59 -15.18 14.06
CA MET A 306 -2.90 -16.08 14.98
C MET A 306 -3.86 -16.68 16.03
N ASN A 307 -4.87 -15.91 16.44
CA ASN A 307 -5.95 -16.36 17.33
C ASN A 307 -7.11 -17.04 16.58
N LYS A 308 -6.91 -17.42 15.31
CA LYS A 308 -7.87 -18.15 14.46
C LYS A 308 -9.15 -17.38 14.13
N VAL A 309 -9.08 -16.05 14.17
CA VAL A 309 -10.13 -15.18 13.64
C VAL A 309 -9.86 -14.98 12.15
N SER A 310 -10.78 -15.44 11.29
CA SER A 310 -10.66 -15.29 9.84
C SER A 310 -10.99 -13.84 9.46
N ILE A 311 -9.96 -13.06 9.19
CA ILE A 311 -10.08 -11.67 8.71
C ILE A 311 -9.72 -11.64 7.22
N GLY A 312 -10.52 -10.96 6.42
CA GLY A 312 -10.24 -10.73 4.99
C GLY A 312 -9.56 -9.37 4.77
N THR A 313 -10.37 -8.34 4.52
CA THR A 313 -9.86 -6.99 4.28
C THR A 313 -10.36 -6.02 5.34
N ILE A 314 -9.48 -5.16 5.84
CA ILE A 314 -9.80 -4.07 6.76
C ILE A 314 -9.48 -2.76 6.05
N TYR A 315 -10.46 -1.86 5.97
CA TYR A 315 -10.27 -0.52 5.48
C TYR A 315 -10.44 0.50 6.60
N LEU A 316 -9.49 1.42 6.72
CA LEU A 316 -9.63 2.62 7.53
C LEU A 316 -10.30 3.72 6.69
N HIS A 317 -10.93 4.67 7.39
CA HIS A 317 -11.56 5.81 6.74
C HIS A 317 -10.52 6.78 6.15
N ALA A 318 -10.83 7.31 4.97
CA ALA A 318 -10.09 8.39 4.36
C ALA A 318 -10.55 9.76 4.91
N GLN A 319 -9.67 10.75 4.91
CA GLN A 319 -10.00 12.11 5.33
C GLN A 319 -9.51 13.12 4.30
N LEU A 320 -10.34 14.07 3.91
CA LEU A 320 -9.90 15.21 3.11
C LEU A 320 -9.27 16.26 4.03
N ILE A 321 -8.03 16.62 3.75
CA ILE A 321 -7.31 17.70 4.42
C ILE A 321 -7.28 18.89 3.48
N GLU A 322 -8.20 19.82 3.70
CA GLU A 322 -8.30 21.03 2.91
C GLU A 322 -7.15 22.00 3.26
N ARG A 323 -6.46 22.48 2.23
CA ARG A 323 -5.43 23.53 2.30
C ARG A 323 -5.68 24.56 1.19
N ASN A 324 -4.62 25.07 0.57
CA ASN A 324 -4.72 26.22 -0.33
C ASN A 324 -4.53 25.88 -1.82
N SER A 325 -4.37 24.61 -2.19
CA SER A 325 -4.20 24.19 -3.60
C SER A 325 -5.52 23.96 -4.35
N THR A 326 -6.66 24.14 -3.67
CA THR A 326 -8.00 24.09 -4.27
C THR A 326 -8.75 25.39 -4.04
N GLY A 327 -9.55 25.82 -5.00
CA GLY A 327 -10.37 27.02 -4.98
C GLY A 327 -11.56 26.94 -5.91
N PRO A 328 -12.39 27.99 -6.03
CA PRO A 328 -13.51 28.01 -6.97
C PRO A 328 -13.06 27.73 -8.41
N ALA A 329 -13.86 26.98 -9.15
CA ALA A 329 -13.58 26.76 -10.58
C ALA A 329 -13.49 28.11 -11.32
N PRO A 330 -12.52 28.27 -12.22
CA PRO A 330 -12.46 29.48 -13.03
C PRO A 330 -13.73 29.63 -13.85
N HIS A 331 -14.26 30.85 -13.92
CA HIS A 331 -15.45 31.15 -14.72
C HIS A 331 -15.20 30.85 -16.19
N SER A 332 -16.08 30.07 -16.81
CA SER A 332 -16.05 29.88 -18.27
C SER A 332 -16.61 31.17 -18.93
N PRO A 333 -15.92 31.76 -19.92
CA PRO A 333 -16.42 32.94 -20.63
C PRO A 333 -17.80 32.74 -21.26
N ALA A 334 -18.27 31.51 -21.40
CA ALA A 334 -19.58 31.19 -22.01
C ALA A 334 -20.80 31.38 -21.08
N GLU A 335 -20.60 31.61 -19.77
CA GLU A 335 -21.70 31.85 -18.81
C GLU A 335 -22.07 33.31 -18.65
N ASP A 336 -21.21 34.25 -19.07
CA ASP A 336 -21.48 35.69 -19.02
C ASP A 336 -22.39 36.18 -20.15
N GLU A 337 -22.53 35.41 -21.25
CA GLU A 337 -23.44 35.82 -22.37
C GLU A 337 -24.92 35.50 -22.13
N SER A 338 -25.25 34.66 -21.15
CA SER A 338 -26.66 34.29 -20.87
C SER A 338 -27.35 35.19 -19.83
N SER A 339 -26.61 36.04 -19.12
CA SER A 339 -27.18 36.98 -18.13
C SER A 339 -27.46 38.39 -18.69
N GLY A 340 -27.13 38.65 -19.95
CA GLY A 340 -27.24 39.95 -20.61
C GLY A 340 -28.53 40.24 -21.37
N PHE A 341 -29.46 39.29 -21.50
CA PHE A 341 -30.73 39.47 -22.26
C PHE A 341 -31.96 39.33 -21.37
N LEU A 342 -32.11 40.19 -20.38
CA LEU A 342 -33.37 40.51 -19.74
C LEU A 342 -33.30 41.91 -19.12
N LYS A 343 -33.49 42.89 -19.95
CA LYS A 343 -33.98 44.21 -19.56
C LYS A 343 -35.05 44.67 -20.58
#